data_288300b78dbf688bb090ccd729314ae0
#
_entry.id   288300b78dbf688bb090ccd729314ae0
#
_cell.length_a   1.000
_cell.length_b   1.000
_cell.length_c   1.000
_cell.angle_alpha   90.00
_cell.angle_beta   90.00
_cell.angle_gamma   90.00
#
_symmetry.space_group_name_H-M   'P 1'
#
loop_
_entity.id
_entity.type
_entity.pdbx_description
1 polymer ?
#
loop_
_entity_poly.entity_id
_entity_poly.type
_entity_poly.pdbx_seq_one_letter_code
_entity_poly.pdbx_strand_id
1 'polypeptide(L)'
;MAPLAWMVLSSFKSSADVTAYPPTLVFPPTLGNYAHLFGTTPFLAYARNSLIVTAGSTVLGLLLGVPAAYAVSLTRVTWPALLTLAARMAPGTLFLLPWYVMFREAGLIGSYWALVLTHAVITMPVVIWVLLPSFDAIPRSVLEAAQVDGCGVLRSLWRIALPLVGPGLVVASILAFVFSWNYFLFALVLSNADTKTLIAAAFNFVGEGSTDWGALMAAATLIALPPLLLAAAVQRWLVSGLTLGAVKG
;
A
#
# COMPACT_ATOMS: atom_id res chain seq x y z
N MET A 1 10.40 -16.69 -5.59
CA MET A 1 10.21 -16.28 -7.02
C MET A 1 9.35 -17.26 -7.82
N ALA A 2 9.39 -18.58 -7.55
CA ALA A 2 8.60 -19.58 -8.30
C ALA A 2 7.09 -19.28 -8.43
N PRO A 3 6.35 -18.85 -7.38
CA PRO A 3 4.91 -18.56 -7.52
C PRO A 3 4.60 -17.40 -8.46
N LEU A 4 5.40 -16.34 -8.41
CA LEU A 4 5.22 -15.18 -9.32
C LEU A 4 5.52 -15.56 -10.77
N ALA A 5 6.59 -16.33 -11.00
CA ALA A 5 6.90 -16.83 -12.33
C ALA A 5 5.77 -17.72 -12.87
N TRP A 6 5.19 -18.59 -12.02
CA TRP A 6 4.05 -19.43 -12.39
C TRP A 6 2.81 -18.59 -12.74
N MET A 7 2.50 -17.57 -11.96
CA MET A 7 1.39 -16.64 -12.23
C MET A 7 1.58 -15.96 -13.60
N VAL A 8 2.78 -15.42 -13.87
CA VAL A 8 3.10 -14.79 -15.14
C VAL A 8 3.01 -15.78 -16.30
N LEU A 9 3.59 -16.97 -16.15
CA LEU A 9 3.48 -18.02 -17.19
C LEU A 9 2.02 -18.41 -17.43
N SER A 10 1.24 -18.57 -16.36
CA SER A 10 -0.17 -18.95 -16.46
C SER A 10 -1.04 -17.90 -17.14
N SER A 11 -0.64 -16.62 -17.09
CA SER A 11 -1.36 -15.55 -17.79
C SER A 11 -1.29 -15.66 -19.34
N PHE A 12 -0.32 -16.41 -19.86
CA PHE A 12 -0.14 -16.69 -21.30
C PHE A 12 -0.68 -18.07 -21.72
N LYS A 13 -1.25 -18.86 -20.82
CA LYS A 13 -1.84 -20.17 -21.11
C LYS A 13 -3.29 -20.03 -21.55
N SER A 14 -3.79 -21.03 -22.31
CA SER A 14 -5.23 -21.20 -22.49
C SER A 14 -5.90 -21.53 -21.15
N SER A 15 -7.21 -21.22 -21.00
CA SER A 15 -7.96 -21.55 -19.77
C SER A 15 -7.91 -23.05 -19.44
N ALA A 16 -7.85 -23.93 -20.46
CA ALA A 16 -7.71 -25.36 -20.30
C ALA A 16 -6.33 -25.75 -19.74
N ASP A 17 -5.24 -25.11 -20.23
CA ASP A 17 -3.87 -25.39 -19.79
C ASP A 17 -3.59 -24.87 -18.37
N VAL A 18 -4.28 -23.81 -17.94
CA VAL A 18 -4.14 -23.27 -16.57
C VAL A 18 -4.61 -24.28 -15.54
N THR A 19 -5.69 -25.01 -15.84
CA THR A 19 -6.33 -25.98 -14.94
C THR A 19 -5.92 -27.43 -15.21
N ALA A 20 -5.05 -27.68 -16.20
CA ALA A 20 -4.63 -29.01 -16.59
C ALA A 20 -3.88 -29.75 -15.47
N TYR A 21 -4.17 -31.03 -15.32
CA TYR A 21 -3.44 -31.93 -14.42
C TYR A 21 -2.96 -33.18 -15.20
N PRO A 22 -1.66 -33.48 -15.23
CA PRO A 22 -0.54 -32.74 -14.59
C PRO A 22 -0.32 -31.35 -15.23
N PRO A 23 0.32 -30.42 -14.50
CA PRO A 23 0.54 -29.06 -14.99
C PRO A 23 1.35 -29.01 -16.27
N THR A 24 0.85 -28.34 -17.30
CA THR A 24 1.55 -28.18 -18.58
C THR A 24 2.66 -27.12 -18.44
N LEU A 25 3.92 -27.52 -18.72
CA LEU A 25 5.06 -26.59 -18.72
C LEU A 25 5.34 -26.05 -20.13
N VAL A 26 5.05 -26.84 -21.15
CA VAL A 26 5.20 -26.47 -22.55
C VAL A 26 3.82 -26.28 -23.17
N PHE A 27 3.54 -25.08 -23.64
CA PHE A 27 2.25 -24.68 -24.19
C PHE A 27 2.43 -23.60 -25.25
N PRO A 28 1.53 -23.46 -26.21
CA PRO A 28 1.52 -22.31 -27.14
C PRO A 28 1.12 -21.03 -26.39
N PRO A 29 2.01 -20.02 -26.28
CA PRO A 29 1.66 -18.79 -25.56
C PRO A 29 0.58 -18.01 -26.30
N THR A 30 -0.38 -17.46 -25.56
CA THR A 30 -1.46 -16.63 -26.11
C THR A 30 -1.62 -15.34 -25.32
N LEU A 31 -1.98 -14.25 -26.01
CA LEU A 31 -2.42 -12.99 -25.38
C LEU A 31 -3.94 -12.93 -25.21
N GLY A 32 -4.65 -14.03 -25.49
CA GLY A 32 -6.11 -14.11 -25.41
C GLY A 32 -6.67 -13.66 -24.07
N ASN A 33 -6.03 -14.03 -22.95
CA ASN A 33 -6.45 -13.64 -21.61
C ASN A 33 -6.36 -12.11 -21.39
N TYR A 34 -5.34 -11.47 -21.92
CA TYR A 34 -5.20 -10.01 -21.85
C TYR A 34 -6.22 -9.32 -22.76
N ALA A 35 -6.43 -9.82 -23.99
CA ALA A 35 -7.45 -9.30 -24.89
C ALA A 35 -8.84 -9.43 -24.27
N HIS A 36 -9.16 -10.57 -23.66
CA HIS A 36 -10.40 -10.78 -22.93
C HIS A 36 -10.54 -9.81 -21.75
N LEU A 37 -9.49 -9.69 -20.91
CA LEU A 37 -9.46 -8.78 -19.75
C LEU A 37 -9.80 -7.33 -20.16
N PHE A 38 -9.10 -6.80 -21.16
CA PHE A 38 -9.30 -5.42 -21.62
C PHE A 38 -10.60 -5.23 -22.43
N GLY A 39 -11.10 -6.30 -23.08
CA GLY A 39 -12.33 -6.26 -23.86
C GLY A 39 -13.61 -6.36 -23.02
N THR A 40 -13.54 -7.02 -21.86
CA THR A 40 -14.73 -7.30 -21.02
C THR A 40 -14.79 -6.43 -19.77
N THR A 41 -13.69 -5.78 -19.39
CA THR A 41 -13.63 -4.95 -18.19
C THR A 41 -13.00 -3.58 -18.47
N PRO A 42 -13.44 -2.52 -17.80
CA PRO A 42 -12.78 -1.22 -17.85
C PRO A 42 -11.50 -1.20 -17.00
N PHE A 43 -10.57 -2.14 -17.28
CA PHE A 43 -9.39 -2.40 -16.48
C PHE A 43 -8.52 -1.15 -16.23
N LEU A 44 -8.36 -0.29 -17.24
CA LEU A 44 -7.59 0.95 -17.12
C LEU A 44 -8.26 1.96 -16.18
N ALA A 45 -9.62 2.01 -16.15
CA ALA A 45 -10.33 2.84 -15.19
C ALA A 45 -10.12 2.33 -13.75
N TYR A 46 -10.14 1.01 -13.55
CA TYR A 46 -9.85 0.40 -12.24
C TYR A 46 -8.39 0.63 -11.81
N ALA A 47 -7.43 0.59 -12.77
CA ALA A 47 -6.03 0.92 -12.51
C ALA A 47 -5.87 2.38 -12.06
N ARG A 48 -6.52 3.31 -12.76
CA ARG A 48 -6.56 4.73 -12.38
C ARG A 48 -7.16 4.91 -10.97
N ASN A 49 -8.28 4.25 -10.68
CA ASN A 49 -8.93 4.32 -9.38
C ASN A 49 -8.00 3.81 -8.26
N SER A 50 -7.35 2.68 -8.48
CA SER A 50 -6.36 2.13 -7.54
C SER A 50 -5.22 3.12 -7.29
N LEU A 51 -4.70 3.76 -8.33
CA LEU A 51 -3.64 4.77 -8.20
C LEU A 51 -4.11 5.99 -7.41
N ILE A 52 -5.32 6.51 -7.69
CA ILE A 52 -5.90 7.66 -6.96
C ILE A 52 -6.06 7.33 -5.48
N VAL A 53 -6.69 6.18 -5.16
CA VAL A 53 -6.93 5.77 -3.78
C VAL A 53 -5.62 5.53 -3.04
N THR A 54 -4.70 4.80 -3.65
CA THR A 54 -3.42 4.45 -3.04
C THR A 54 -2.52 5.67 -2.85
N ALA A 55 -2.41 6.52 -3.87
CA ALA A 55 -1.63 7.76 -3.76
C ALA A 55 -2.25 8.71 -2.72
N GLY A 56 -3.56 8.91 -2.76
CA GLY A 56 -4.28 9.75 -1.81
C GLY A 56 -4.12 9.27 -0.37
N SER A 57 -4.31 7.98 -0.11
CA SER A 57 -4.15 7.40 1.23
C SER A 57 -2.69 7.39 1.70
N THR A 58 -1.73 7.19 0.79
CA THR A 58 -0.30 7.28 1.11
C THR A 58 0.07 8.70 1.50
N VAL A 59 -0.33 9.70 0.72
CA VAL A 59 -0.10 11.12 1.03
C VAL A 59 -0.73 11.50 2.36
N LEU A 60 -1.99 11.12 2.58
CA LEU A 60 -2.68 11.40 3.85
C LEU A 60 -2.00 10.67 5.02
N GLY A 61 -1.61 9.42 4.84
CA GLY A 61 -0.84 8.64 5.82
C GLY A 61 0.50 9.29 6.17
N LEU A 62 1.21 9.85 5.19
CA LEU A 62 2.45 10.60 5.40
C LEU A 62 2.20 11.93 6.11
N LEU A 63 1.20 12.72 5.66
CA LEU A 63 0.87 14.01 6.25
C LEU A 63 0.53 13.90 7.74
N LEU A 64 -0.13 12.83 8.15
CA LEU A 64 -0.50 12.59 9.56
C LEU A 64 0.55 11.78 10.31
N GLY A 65 1.12 10.74 9.67
CA GLY A 65 2.05 9.81 10.29
C GLY A 65 3.44 10.39 10.55
N VAL A 66 3.96 11.23 9.65
CA VAL A 66 5.29 11.86 9.82
C VAL A 66 5.33 12.76 11.06
N PRO A 67 4.42 13.75 11.22
CA PRO A 67 4.38 14.56 12.44
C PRO A 67 4.12 13.73 13.70
N ALA A 68 3.27 12.70 13.61
CA ALA A 68 2.98 11.82 14.73
C ALA A 68 4.22 11.03 15.16
N ALA A 69 4.97 10.44 14.23
CA ALA A 69 6.21 9.72 14.53
C ALA A 69 7.27 10.65 15.14
N TYR A 70 7.40 11.87 14.62
CA TYR A 70 8.31 12.87 15.16
C TYR A 70 7.93 13.29 16.58
N ALA A 71 6.65 13.55 16.84
CA ALA A 71 6.16 13.90 18.17
C ALA A 71 6.41 12.77 19.19
N VAL A 72 6.17 11.51 18.82
CA VAL A 72 6.46 10.35 19.66
C VAL A 72 7.97 10.25 19.96
N SER A 73 8.83 10.45 18.97
CA SER A 73 10.28 10.43 19.14
C SER A 73 10.76 11.57 20.06
N LEU A 74 10.24 12.78 19.90
CA LEU A 74 10.60 13.92 20.75
C LEU A 74 10.16 13.75 22.20
N THR A 75 8.90 13.38 22.42
CA THR A 75 8.30 13.34 23.75
C THR A 75 8.60 12.06 24.50
N ARG A 76 9.03 11.01 23.80
CA ARG A 76 9.17 9.63 24.32
C ARG A 76 7.85 9.03 24.85
N VAL A 77 6.74 9.67 24.53
CA VAL A 77 5.40 9.18 24.86
C VAL A 77 4.96 8.20 23.77
N THR A 78 5.10 6.91 24.03
CA THR A 78 4.91 5.85 23.00
C THR A 78 3.47 5.34 22.90
N TRP A 79 2.62 5.60 23.91
CA TRP A 79 1.26 5.04 23.93
C TRP A 79 0.38 5.45 22.72
N PRO A 80 0.49 6.67 22.12
CA PRO A 80 -0.30 6.98 20.92
C PRO A 80 0.10 6.11 19.72
N ALA A 81 1.41 5.84 19.54
CA ALA A 81 1.90 4.93 18.52
C ALA A 81 1.42 3.49 18.78
N LEU A 82 1.45 3.03 20.05
CA LEU A 82 0.93 1.71 20.42
C LEU A 82 -0.57 1.59 20.14
N LEU A 83 -1.37 2.64 20.34
CA LEU A 83 -2.79 2.64 20.00
C LEU A 83 -3.01 2.45 18.47
N THR A 84 -2.19 3.07 17.63
CA THR A 84 -2.29 2.87 16.17
C THR A 84 -1.97 1.44 15.78
N LEU A 85 -1.02 0.81 16.47
CA LEU A 85 -0.68 -0.61 16.26
C LEU A 85 -1.81 -1.53 16.73
N ALA A 86 -2.34 -1.28 17.94
CA ALA A 86 -3.46 -2.04 18.50
C ALA A 86 -4.70 -1.96 17.59
N ALA A 87 -5.02 -0.77 17.07
CA ALA A 87 -6.12 -0.58 16.12
C ALA A 87 -5.89 -1.39 14.82
N ARG A 88 -4.64 -1.51 14.36
CA ARG A 88 -4.29 -2.31 13.18
C ARG A 88 -4.38 -3.82 13.42
N MET A 89 -4.20 -4.29 14.65
CA MET A 89 -4.35 -5.71 15.01
C MET A 89 -5.81 -6.15 15.02
N ALA A 90 -6.75 -5.21 15.17
CA ALA A 90 -8.16 -5.52 15.07
C ALA A 90 -8.52 -5.93 13.64
N PRO A 91 -9.32 -7.00 13.45
CA PRO A 91 -9.77 -7.40 12.12
C PRO A 91 -10.49 -6.24 11.42
N GLY A 92 -10.12 -5.94 10.16
CA GLY A 92 -10.77 -4.86 9.38
C GLY A 92 -12.29 -5.04 9.26
N THR A 93 -12.77 -6.29 9.34
CA THR A 93 -14.20 -6.64 9.35
C THR A 93 -14.96 -6.05 10.53
N LEU A 94 -14.32 -5.84 11.68
CA LEU A 94 -14.96 -5.18 12.85
C LEU A 94 -15.39 -3.74 12.53
N PHE A 95 -14.61 -3.05 11.71
CA PHE A 95 -14.86 -1.65 11.36
C PHE A 95 -15.75 -1.50 10.13
N LEU A 96 -16.02 -2.59 9.40
CA LEU A 96 -16.70 -2.54 8.10
C LEU A 96 -18.10 -1.97 8.22
N LEU A 97 -18.92 -2.52 9.13
CA LEU A 97 -20.30 -2.08 9.31
C LEU A 97 -20.40 -0.66 9.90
N PRO A 98 -19.69 -0.31 11.00
CA PRO A 98 -19.69 1.05 11.50
C PRO A 98 -19.26 2.08 10.45
N TRP A 99 -18.22 1.81 9.68
CA TRP A 99 -17.76 2.72 8.65
C TRP A 99 -18.70 2.82 7.47
N TYR A 100 -19.31 1.70 7.06
CA TYR A 100 -20.33 1.72 6.04
C TYR A 100 -21.50 2.63 6.42
N VAL A 101 -22.01 2.50 7.64
CA VAL A 101 -23.08 3.37 8.15
C VAL A 101 -22.67 4.83 8.17
N MET A 102 -21.52 5.15 8.74
CA MET A 102 -20.99 6.52 8.80
C MET A 102 -20.83 7.15 7.41
N PHE A 103 -20.22 6.44 6.47
CA PHE A 103 -20.02 6.95 5.11
C PHE A 103 -21.33 7.04 4.32
N ARG A 104 -22.29 6.16 4.60
CA ARG A 104 -23.62 6.23 4.01
C ARG A 104 -24.37 7.47 4.50
N GLU A 105 -24.37 7.74 5.79
CA GLU A 105 -24.99 8.92 6.37
C GLU A 105 -24.32 10.23 5.91
N ALA A 106 -23.00 10.20 5.70
CA ALA A 106 -22.25 11.31 5.16
C ALA A 106 -22.39 11.48 3.62
N GLY A 107 -23.10 10.57 2.92
CA GLY A 107 -23.22 10.59 1.46
C GLY A 107 -21.94 10.31 0.71
N LEU A 108 -20.97 9.61 1.34
CA LEU A 108 -19.64 9.36 0.79
C LEU A 108 -19.46 7.96 0.18
N ILE A 109 -20.46 7.07 0.27
CA ILE A 109 -20.39 5.74 -0.35
C ILE A 109 -20.17 5.89 -1.86
N GLY A 110 -19.26 5.12 -2.41
CA GLY A 110 -18.88 5.18 -3.82
C GLY A 110 -17.97 6.35 -4.18
N SER A 111 -17.50 7.14 -3.21
CA SER A 111 -16.56 8.23 -3.44
C SER A 111 -15.11 7.80 -3.22
N TYR A 112 -14.16 8.47 -3.87
CA TYR A 112 -12.74 8.29 -3.58
C TYR A 112 -12.38 8.64 -2.13
N TRP A 113 -13.11 9.60 -1.50
CA TRP A 113 -12.84 9.99 -0.12
C TRP A 113 -13.11 8.87 0.87
N ALA A 114 -14.20 8.11 0.72
CA ALA A 114 -14.46 6.95 1.56
C ALA A 114 -13.30 5.95 1.50
N LEU A 115 -12.78 5.68 0.29
CA LEU A 115 -11.67 4.77 0.09
C LEU A 115 -10.34 5.33 0.62
N VAL A 116 -10.02 6.59 0.33
CA VAL A 116 -8.79 7.24 0.80
C VAL A 116 -8.73 7.30 2.32
N LEU A 117 -9.83 7.67 2.98
CA LEU A 117 -9.88 7.77 4.45
C LEU A 117 -9.72 6.39 5.11
N THR A 118 -10.43 5.37 4.59
CA THR A 118 -10.32 4.02 5.14
C THR A 118 -8.94 3.41 4.91
N HIS A 119 -8.32 3.64 3.76
CA HIS A 119 -6.96 3.19 3.49
C HIS A 119 -5.91 3.98 4.30
N ALA A 120 -6.19 5.26 4.63
CA ALA A 120 -5.29 6.07 5.47
C ALA A 120 -5.15 5.50 6.89
N VAL A 121 -6.20 4.88 7.43
CA VAL A 121 -6.13 4.18 8.74
C VAL A 121 -5.14 3.00 8.70
N ILE A 122 -4.88 2.44 7.52
CA ILE A 122 -3.91 1.37 7.34
C ILE A 122 -2.51 1.95 7.09
N THR A 123 -2.40 3.00 6.28
CA THR A 123 -1.11 3.57 5.87
C THR A 123 -0.46 4.39 6.98
N MET A 124 -1.23 5.15 7.77
CA MET A 124 -0.71 6.00 8.84
C MET A 124 0.08 5.23 9.91
N PRO A 125 -0.40 4.11 10.48
CA PRO A 125 0.39 3.29 11.40
C PRO A 125 1.69 2.78 10.79
N VAL A 126 1.67 2.38 9.52
CA VAL A 126 2.89 1.93 8.81
C VAL A 126 3.92 3.04 8.78
N VAL A 127 3.50 4.27 8.41
CA VAL A 127 4.39 5.44 8.36
C VAL A 127 4.98 5.72 9.74
N ILE A 128 4.16 5.72 10.80
CA ILE A 128 4.62 5.98 12.18
C ILE A 128 5.69 4.96 12.58
N TRP A 129 5.40 3.67 12.43
CA TRP A 129 6.30 2.61 12.91
C TRP A 129 7.59 2.49 12.10
N VAL A 130 7.55 2.79 10.80
CA VAL A 130 8.74 2.78 9.95
C VAL A 130 9.64 3.99 10.22
N LEU A 131 9.05 5.16 10.49
CA LEU A 131 9.81 6.39 10.71
C LEU A 131 10.30 6.58 12.14
N LEU A 132 9.63 5.98 13.14
CA LEU A 132 9.99 6.16 14.53
C LEU A 132 11.48 5.84 14.81
N PRO A 133 12.05 4.68 14.40
CA PRO A 133 13.47 4.41 14.58
C PRO A 133 14.38 5.41 13.85
N SER A 134 13.95 5.91 12.69
CA SER A 134 14.72 6.89 11.93
C SER A 134 14.78 8.24 12.65
N PHE A 135 13.68 8.71 13.23
CA PHE A 135 13.67 9.91 14.06
C PHE A 135 14.43 9.72 15.38
N ASP A 136 14.36 8.55 15.99
CA ASP A 136 15.07 8.22 17.21
C ASP A 136 16.60 8.19 17.03
N ALA A 137 17.07 7.93 15.81
CA ALA A 137 18.48 7.94 15.45
C ALA A 137 19.07 9.36 15.30
N ILE A 138 18.24 10.42 15.23
CA ILE A 138 18.73 11.81 15.17
C ILE A 138 19.31 12.17 16.54
N PRO A 139 20.60 12.62 16.61
CA PRO A 139 21.18 13.09 17.86
C PRO A 139 20.38 14.24 18.47
N ARG A 140 20.05 14.16 19.75
CA ARG A 140 19.28 15.20 20.45
C ARG A 140 19.95 16.57 20.38
N SER A 141 21.27 16.61 20.44
CA SER A 141 22.04 17.85 20.31
C SER A 141 21.74 18.64 19.04
N VAL A 142 21.38 17.96 17.93
CA VAL A 142 21.00 18.62 16.66
C VAL A 142 19.66 19.34 16.83
N LEU A 143 18.70 18.70 17.49
CA LEU A 143 17.38 19.26 17.73
C LEU A 143 17.39 20.36 18.79
N GLU A 144 18.22 20.22 19.82
CA GLU A 144 18.45 21.22 20.88
C GLU A 144 19.14 22.48 20.31
N ALA A 145 20.18 22.33 19.47
CA ALA A 145 20.81 23.44 18.78
C ALA A 145 19.80 24.23 17.92
N ALA A 146 18.94 23.51 17.19
CA ALA A 146 17.87 24.14 16.41
C ALA A 146 16.90 24.95 17.28
N GLN A 147 16.60 24.50 18.50
CA GLN A 147 15.74 25.23 19.43
C GLN A 147 16.43 26.50 19.95
N VAL A 148 17.74 26.44 20.24
CA VAL A 148 18.57 27.60 20.62
C VAL A 148 18.57 28.64 19.50
N ASP A 149 18.63 28.19 18.23
CA ASP A 149 18.54 29.06 17.03
C ASP A 149 17.10 29.58 16.77
N GLY A 150 16.15 29.35 17.68
CA GLY A 150 14.77 29.84 17.57
C GLY A 150 13.87 29.01 16.63
N CYS A 151 14.29 27.80 16.22
CA CYS A 151 13.44 26.91 15.45
C CYS A 151 12.35 26.29 16.35
N GLY A 152 11.10 26.65 16.12
CA GLY A 152 9.96 25.94 16.72
C GLY A 152 9.85 24.49 16.20
N VAL A 153 9.13 23.65 16.94
CA VAL A 153 9.00 22.18 16.68
C VAL A 153 8.63 21.86 15.22
N LEU A 154 7.64 22.54 14.66
CA LEU A 154 7.20 22.31 13.29
C LEU A 154 8.27 22.69 12.25
N ARG A 155 8.97 23.81 12.48
CA ARG A 155 10.07 24.26 11.61
C ARG A 155 11.25 23.28 11.69
N SER A 156 11.56 22.76 12.89
CA SER A 156 12.57 21.75 13.11
C SER A 156 12.21 20.44 12.39
N LEU A 157 10.95 20.00 12.41
CA LEU A 157 10.50 18.84 11.65
C LEU A 157 10.81 18.99 10.16
N TRP A 158 10.33 20.11 9.53
CA TRP A 158 10.40 20.23 8.07
C TRP A 158 11.79 20.58 7.54
N ARG A 159 12.57 21.39 8.29
CA ARG A 159 13.86 21.89 7.81
C ARG A 159 15.05 21.04 8.24
N ILE A 160 14.92 20.26 9.31
CA ILE A 160 16.05 19.54 9.92
C ILE A 160 15.75 18.04 9.97
N ALA A 161 14.72 17.63 10.69
CA ALA A 161 14.47 16.23 10.94
C ALA A 161 14.06 15.46 9.68
N LEU A 162 13.14 16.00 8.87
CA LEU A 162 12.63 15.33 7.67
C LEU A 162 13.72 15.09 6.60
N PRO A 163 14.60 16.05 6.27
CA PRO A 163 15.72 15.79 5.38
C PRO A 163 16.67 14.70 5.90
N LEU A 164 16.92 14.65 7.21
CA LEU A 164 17.80 13.65 7.82
C LEU A 164 17.22 12.23 7.76
N VAL A 165 15.91 12.08 7.85
CA VAL A 165 15.22 10.78 7.76
C VAL A 165 14.78 10.43 6.34
N GLY A 166 15.28 11.14 5.32
CA GLY A 166 14.88 10.95 3.92
C GLY A 166 14.84 9.49 3.45
N PRO A 167 15.88 8.66 3.68
CA PRO A 167 15.83 7.24 3.32
C PRO A 167 14.68 6.49 4.00
N GLY A 168 14.44 6.73 5.28
CA GLY A 168 13.32 6.16 6.03
C GLY A 168 11.96 6.60 5.46
N LEU A 169 11.86 7.87 5.05
CA LEU A 169 10.64 8.42 4.44
C LEU A 169 10.31 7.71 3.12
N VAL A 170 11.31 7.43 2.27
CA VAL A 170 11.12 6.67 1.03
C VAL A 170 10.59 5.27 1.33
N VAL A 171 11.19 4.56 2.29
CA VAL A 171 10.75 3.23 2.71
C VAL A 171 9.33 3.26 3.24
N ALA A 172 9.01 4.22 4.14
CA ALA A 172 7.67 4.38 4.70
C ALA A 172 6.61 4.65 3.61
N SER A 173 6.95 5.52 2.64
CA SER A 173 6.06 5.85 1.52
C SER A 173 5.72 4.62 0.67
N ILE A 174 6.72 3.80 0.36
CA ILE A 174 6.53 2.61 -0.47
C ILE A 174 5.76 1.53 0.26
N LEU A 175 6.08 1.30 1.54
CA LEU A 175 5.31 0.34 2.32
C LEU A 175 3.85 0.79 2.48
N ALA A 176 3.60 2.07 2.76
CA ALA A 176 2.26 2.63 2.80
C ALA A 176 1.53 2.43 1.47
N PHE A 177 2.20 2.72 0.34
CA PHE A 177 1.65 2.48 -0.99
C PHE A 177 1.30 1.01 -1.20
N VAL A 178 2.23 0.09 -0.94
CA VAL A 178 2.03 -1.35 -1.15
C VAL A 178 0.88 -1.88 -0.29
N PHE A 179 0.78 -1.46 0.97
CA PHE A 179 -0.32 -1.87 1.84
C PHE A 179 -1.66 -1.34 1.36
N SER A 180 -1.75 -0.08 0.93
CA SER A 180 -2.97 0.49 0.37
C SER A 180 -3.34 -0.14 -0.96
N TRP A 181 -2.37 -0.35 -1.86
CA TRP A 181 -2.57 -0.96 -3.18
C TRP A 181 -3.19 -2.35 -3.09
N ASN A 182 -2.73 -3.16 -2.12
CA ASN A 182 -3.20 -4.52 -1.93
C ASN A 182 -4.45 -4.64 -1.03
N TYR A 183 -5.03 -3.51 -0.58
CA TYR A 183 -6.14 -3.59 0.35
C TYR A 183 -7.48 -3.78 -0.36
N PHE A 184 -8.13 -4.90 -0.05
CA PHE A 184 -9.33 -5.38 -0.75
C PHE A 184 -10.64 -5.03 -0.04
N LEU A 185 -10.69 -5.23 1.29
CA LEU A 185 -11.95 -5.33 2.03
C LEU A 185 -12.83 -4.07 1.93
N PHE A 186 -12.27 -2.90 2.20
CA PHE A 186 -13.04 -1.66 2.14
C PHE A 186 -13.33 -1.23 0.70
N ALA A 187 -12.42 -1.53 -0.23
CA ALA A 187 -12.66 -1.28 -1.65
C ALA A 187 -13.83 -2.11 -2.18
N LEU A 188 -13.98 -3.36 -1.72
CA LEU A 188 -15.11 -4.21 -2.12
C LEU A 188 -16.46 -3.64 -1.68
N VAL A 189 -16.55 -3.09 -0.46
CA VAL A 189 -17.82 -2.71 0.18
C VAL A 189 -18.17 -1.24 -0.04
N LEU A 190 -17.17 -0.35 -0.10
CA LEU A 190 -17.39 1.09 -0.14
C LEU A 190 -17.27 1.69 -1.55
N SER A 191 -16.75 0.94 -2.55
CA SER A 191 -16.68 1.42 -3.93
C SER A 191 -18.00 1.17 -4.67
N ASN A 192 -18.18 1.89 -5.77
CA ASN A 192 -19.21 1.64 -6.77
C ASN A 192 -18.55 1.32 -8.13
N ALA A 193 -19.33 1.31 -9.22
CA ALA A 193 -18.82 1.05 -10.57
C ALA A 193 -17.72 2.04 -11.00
N ASP A 194 -17.83 3.32 -10.60
CA ASP A 194 -16.93 4.39 -11.02
C ASP A 194 -15.64 4.44 -10.20
N THR A 195 -15.65 3.95 -8.95
CA THR A 195 -14.52 4.02 -8.00
C THR A 195 -13.91 2.66 -7.68
N LYS A 196 -14.38 1.58 -8.33
CA LYS A 196 -13.88 0.22 -8.12
C LYS A 196 -12.37 0.16 -8.36
N THR A 197 -11.63 -0.44 -7.42
CA THR A 197 -10.20 -0.65 -7.51
C THR A 197 -9.84 -1.95 -8.24
N LEU A 198 -8.62 -2.07 -8.74
CA LEU A 198 -8.14 -3.25 -9.46
C LEU A 198 -8.32 -4.55 -8.67
N ILE A 199 -7.95 -4.54 -7.38
CA ILE A 199 -8.07 -5.75 -6.54
C ILE A 199 -9.52 -6.11 -6.32
N ALA A 200 -10.41 -5.13 -6.08
CA ALA A 200 -11.84 -5.39 -5.97
C ALA A 200 -12.44 -5.88 -7.29
N ALA A 201 -11.94 -5.40 -8.43
CA ALA A 201 -12.39 -5.84 -9.75
C ALA A 201 -11.89 -7.25 -10.11
N ALA A 202 -10.69 -7.63 -9.68
CA ALA A 202 -10.16 -8.97 -9.93
C ALA A 202 -11.03 -10.08 -9.31
N PHE A 203 -11.76 -9.76 -8.24
CA PHE A 203 -12.72 -10.68 -7.63
C PHE A 203 -13.88 -11.05 -8.56
N ASN A 204 -14.20 -10.22 -9.57
CA ASN A 204 -15.24 -10.52 -10.54
C ASN A 204 -14.92 -11.73 -11.45
N PHE A 205 -13.63 -12.13 -11.56
CA PHE A 205 -13.24 -13.33 -12.31
C PHE A 205 -13.39 -14.63 -11.50
N VAL A 206 -13.71 -14.53 -10.22
CA VAL A 206 -14.02 -15.65 -9.33
C VAL A 206 -15.54 -15.76 -9.24
N GLY A 207 -16.15 -16.57 -10.11
CA GLY A 207 -17.59 -16.76 -10.14
C GLY A 207 -18.06 -17.98 -9.34
N GLU A 208 -19.34 -17.99 -8.96
CA GLU A 208 -20.00 -19.18 -8.42
C GLU A 208 -20.12 -20.23 -9.54
N GLY A 209 -19.38 -21.34 -9.43
CA GLY A 209 -19.41 -22.47 -10.36
C GLY A 209 -18.37 -22.43 -11.49
N SER A 210 -17.79 -21.27 -11.84
CA SER A 210 -16.68 -21.20 -12.80
C SER A 210 -15.78 -20.00 -12.50
N THR A 211 -14.48 -20.22 -12.47
CA THR A 211 -13.47 -19.16 -12.35
C THR A 211 -12.78 -19.01 -13.70
N ASP A 212 -12.73 -17.79 -14.23
CA ASP A 212 -11.88 -17.51 -15.39
C ASP A 212 -10.43 -17.36 -14.94
N TRP A 213 -9.77 -18.52 -14.82
CA TRP A 213 -8.38 -18.59 -14.37
C TRP A 213 -7.41 -17.84 -15.28
N GLY A 214 -7.66 -17.82 -16.60
CA GLY A 214 -6.82 -17.12 -17.55
C GLY A 214 -6.86 -15.60 -17.34
N ALA A 215 -8.06 -15.03 -17.30
CA ALA A 215 -8.25 -13.60 -17.06
C ALA A 215 -7.78 -13.21 -15.64
N LEU A 216 -8.02 -14.06 -14.63
CA LEU A 216 -7.54 -13.84 -13.27
C LEU A 216 -6.00 -13.78 -13.19
N MET A 217 -5.29 -14.70 -13.86
CA MET A 217 -3.82 -14.71 -13.91
C MET A 217 -3.27 -13.49 -14.65
N ALA A 218 -3.91 -13.08 -15.75
CA ALA A 218 -3.55 -11.85 -16.48
C ALA A 218 -3.77 -10.60 -15.61
N ALA A 219 -4.92 -10.48 -14.94
CA ALA A 219 -5.21 -9.38 -14.03
C ALA A 219 -4.22 -9.36 -12.85
N ALA A 220 -3.97 -10.49 -12.20
CA ALA A 220 -3.02 -10.61 -11.09
C ALA A 220 -1.60 -10.22 -11.50
N THR A 221 -1.16 -10.62 -12.70
CA THR A 221 0.15 -10.23 -13.26
C THR A 221 0.26 -8.71 -13.38
N LEU A 222 -0.74 -8.03 -13.94
CA LEU A 222 -0.76 -6.57 -14.08
C LEU A 222 -0.88 -5.86 -12.74
N ILE A 223 -1.67 -6.39 -11.80
CA ILE A 223 -1.81 -5.86 -10.44
C ILE A 223 -0.50 -5.94 -9.66
N ALA A 224 0.29 -6.98 -9.88
CA ALA A 224 1.58 -7.16 -9.21
C ALA A 224 2.67 -6.20 -9.72
N LEU A 225 2.55 -5.65 -10.94
CA LEU A 225 3.60 -4.81 -11.53
C LEU A 225 3.95 -3.56 -10.71
N PRO A 226 3.01 -2.67 -10.26
CA PRO A 226 3.38 -1.47 -9.54
C PRO A 226 4.12 -1.76 -8.22
N PRO A 227 3.66 -2.67 -7.33
CA PRO A 227 4.42 -3.05 -6.14
C PRO A 227 5.81 -3.61 -6.46
N LEU A 228 5.94 -4.45 -7.48
CA LEU A 228 7.22 -5.05 -7.87
C LEU A 228 8.20 -4.00 -8.42
N LEU A 229 7.72 -3.07 -9.23
CA LEU A 229 8.54 -1.96 -9.75
C LEU A 229 9.01 -1.05 -8.61
N LEU A 230 8.13 -0.72 -7.66
CA LEU A 230 8.49 0.07 -6.49
C LEU A 230 9.49 -0.68 -5.60
N ALA A 231 9.28 -1.97 -5.34
CA ALA A 231 10.23 -2.79 -4.58
C ALA A 231 11.61 -2.83 -5.23
N ALA A 232 11.66 -3.03 -6.56
CA ALA A 232 12.91 -3.02 -7.32
C ALA A 232 13.61 -1.65 -7.28
N ALA A 233 12.85 -0.54 -7.36
CA ALA A 233 13.41 0.80 -7.29
C ALA A 233 14.05 1.12 -5.94
N VAL A 234 13.56 0.51 -4.85
CA VAL A 234 13.98 0.80 -3.46
C VAL A 234 15.08 -0.11 -2.96
N GLN A 235 15.30 -1.27 -3.58
CA GLN A 235 16.37 -2.20 -3.15
C GLN A 235 17.70 -1.49 -2.89
N ARG A 236 18.09 -0.56 -3.77
CA ARG A 236 19.32 0.22 -3.62
C ARG A 236 19.35 1.11 -2.37
N TRP A 237 18.20 1.60 -1.90
CA TRP A 237 18.09 2.46 -0.71
C TRP A 237 18.02 1.65 0.59
N LEU A 238 17.41 0.46 0.55
CA LEU A 238 17.37 -0.48 1.69
C LEU A 238 18.76 -1.00 2.04
N VAL A 239 19.58 -1.34 1.02
CA VAL A 239 20.93 -1.84 1.23
C VAL A 239 21.83 -0.76 1.83
N SER A 240 21.73 0.50 1.40
CA SER A 240 22.53 1.60 1.96
C SER A 240 22.15 1.95 3.40
N GLY A 241 20.87 1.83 3.79
CA GLY A 241 20.43 2.07 5.16
C GLY A 241 20.88 0.99 6.16
N LEU A 242 20.96 -0.27 5.71
CA LEU A 242 21.41 -1.38 6.54
C LEU A 242 22.94 -1.40 6.73
N THR A 243 23.72 -0.93 5.76
CA THR A 243 25.19 -0.89 5.84
C THR A 243 25.70 0.23 6.74
N LEU A 244 24.97 1.35 6.88
CA LEU A 244 25.32 2.43 7.82
C LEU A 244 25.13 2.04 9.30
N GLY A 245 24.30 1.04 9.58
CA GLY A 245 24.11 0.48 10.93
C GLY A 245 25.09 -0.63 11.31
N ALA A 246 25.77 -1.25 10.34
CA ALA A 246 26.65 -2.38 10.57
C ALA A 246 28.13 -2.00 10.81
N VAL A 247 28.50 -0.72 10.68
CA VAL A 247 29.85 -0.22 10.95
C VAL A 247 29.86 0.53 12.30
N LYS A 248 29.55 -0.17 13.38
CA LYS A 248 29.92 0.17 14.74
C LYS A 248 30.53 -1.10 15.36
N GLY A 249 31.75 -1.38 14.98
CA GLY A 249 32.69 -2.21 15.68
C GLY A 249 33.85 -1.35 16.09
#